data_17c7d313ede5da88aef7663a69d8da4a
#
_entry.id   17c7d313ede5da88aef7663a69d8da4a
#
_cell.length_a   1.000
_cell.length_b   1.000
_cell.length_c   1.000
_cell.angle_alpha   90.00
_cell.angle_beta   90.00
_cell.angle_gamma   90.00
#
_symmetry.space_group_name_H-M   'P 1'
#
loop_
_entity.id
_entity.type
_entity.pdbx_description
1 polymer ?
#
loop_
_entity_poly.entity_id
_entity_poly.type
_entity_poly.pdbx_seq_one_letter_code
_entity_poly.pdbx_strand_id
1 'polypeptide(L)'
;SLFGRRDGQGDIVMPGAFADSLRKRGSGGVRMLFQHNPAEPVGTWLEIRETARGLYVLGRLDKNVQRGRELFSLLESGGIDGLSIGFRTVAAKADRIVKARRLLNVDLWEISLVTFPMLDGARVSNVSSASRALADSLFAKGPTPKRTNA
;
A
#
# COMPACT_ATOMS: atom_id res chain seq x y z
N SER A 1 5.94 -0.53 -3.12
CA SER A 1 7.20 0.02 -3.63
C SER A 1 8.36 -0.72 -3.00
N LEU A 2 9.42 -0.99 -3.76
CA LEU A 2 10.66 -1.61 -3.29
C LEU A 2 11.74 -0.54 -3.19
N PHE A 3 12.47 -0.52 -2.06
CA PHE A 3 13.54 0.45 -1.86
C PHE A 3 14.77 0.17 -2.73
N GLY A 4 15.45 1.24 -3.12
CA GLY A 4 16.70 1.16 -3.87
C GLY A 4 16.54 0.67 -5.32
N ARG A 5 15.33 0.45 -5.80
CA ARG A 5 15.06 0.05 -7.18
C ARG A 5 14.55 1.22 -8.00
N ARG A 6 15.12 1.39 -9.17
CA ARG A 6 14.67 2.40 -10.14
C ARG A 6 13.37 1.96 -10.79
N ASP A 7 12.38 2.83 -10.78
CA ASP A 7 11.12 2.63 -11.48
C ASP A 7 11.16 3.12 -12.95
N GLY A 8 10.04 2.96 -13.65
CA GLY A 8 9.91 3.36 -15.05
C GLY A 8 10.03 4.87 -15.30
N GLN A 9 9.88 5.71 -14.27
CA GLN A 9 10.04 7.16 -14.35
C GLN A 9 11.46 7.63 -13.98
N GLY A 10 12.32 6.72 -13.55
CA GLY A 10 13.67 7.03 -13.13
C GLY A 10 13.80 7.40 -11.65
N ASP A 11 12.78 7.12 -10.85
CA ASP A 11 12.79 7.36 -9.42
C ASP A 11 13.27 6.13 -8.64
N ILE A 12 13.98 6.40 -7.56
CA ILE A 12 14.42 5.40 -6.58
C ILE A 12 13.92 5.83 -5.22
N VAL A 13 13.00 5.10 -4.64
CA VAL A 13 12.49 5.37 -3.29
C VAL A 13 13.50 4.85 -2.28
N MET A 14 13.87 5.71 -1.34
CA MET A 14 14.84 5.39 -0.30
C MET A 14 14.13 4.94 0.99
N PRO A 15 14.78 4.08 1.82
CA PRO A 15 14.26 3.78 3.16
C PRO A 15 13.99 5.05 3.96
N GLY A 16 12.85 5.10 4.68
CA GLY A 16 12.42 6.25 5.45
C GLY A 16 11.58 7.27 4.66
N ALA A 17 11.47 7.12 3.35
CA ALA A 17 10.77 8.09 2.49
C ALA A 17 9.29 8.26 2.84
N PHE A 18 8.63 7.22 3.35
CA PHE A 18 7.21 7.24 3.70
C PHE A 18 6.94 7.57 5.18
N ALA A 19 7.97 7.60 6.04
CA ALA A 19 7.81 7.66 7.49
C ALA A 19 6.98 8.87 7.96
N ASP A 20 7.26 10.06 7.44
CA ASP A 20 6.54 11.28 7.82
C ASP A 20 5.08 11.24 7.35
N SER A 21 4.85 10.81 6.14
CA SER A 21 3.52 10.71 5.55
C SER A 21 2.65 9.72 6.33
N LEU A 22 3.17 8.53 6.65
CA LEU A 22 2.46 7.52 7.40
C LEU A 22 2.17 7.94 8.84
N ARG A 23 3.10 8.67 9.49
CA ARG A 23 2.88 9.20 10.83
C ARG A 23 1.75 10.23 10.85
N LYS A 24 1.64 11.07 9.82
CA LYS A 24 0.60 12.10 9.71
C LYS A 24 -0.75 11.55 9.29
N ARG A 25 -0.80 10.64 8.32
CA ARG A 25 -2.04 10.13 7.73
C ARG A 25 -2.56 8.85 8.37
N GLY A 26 -1.67 7.96 8.81
CA GLY A 26 -2.00 6.59 9.09
C GLY A 26 -2.37 5.81 7.81
N SER A 27 -2.57 4.51 7.95
CA SER A 27 -2.96 3.64 6.83
C SER A 27 -4.32 4.03 6.24
N GLY A 28 -5.30 4.35 7.09
CA GLY A 28 -6.65 4.73 6.65
C GLY A 28 -6.73 6.06 5.91
N GLY A 29 -5.71 6.92 6.02
CA GLY A 29 -5.64 8.18 5.29
C GLY A 29 -5.09 8.06 3.87
N VAL A 30 -4.49 6.91 3.53
CA VAL A 30 -4.02 6.59 2.17
C VAL A 30 -5.14 5.89 1.40
N ARG A 31 -5.49 6.37 0.22
CA ARG A 31 -6.62 5.82 -0.55
C ARG A 31 -6.22 4.55 -1.29
N MET A 32 -7.16 3.59 -1.38
CA MET A 32 -7.05 2.43 -2.25
C MET A 32 -7.86 2.70 -3.51
N LEU A 33 -7.18 2.87 -4.63
CA LEU A 33 -7.81 3.21 -5.90
C LEU A 33 -7.58 2.12 -6.96
N PHE A 34 -8.29 2.24 -8.07
CA PHE A 34 -8.04 1.49 -9.29
C PHE A 34 -7.46 2.43 -10.36
N GLN A 35 -6.30 2.05 -10.91
CA GLN A 35 -5.64 2.76 -12.02
C GLN A 35 -5.37 4.25 -11.72
N HIS A 36 -5.04 4.61 -10.47
CA HIS A 36 -4.83 5.99 -10.03
C HIS A 36 -6.05 6.92 -10.24
N ASN A 37 -7.23 6.36 -10.43
CA ASN A 37 -8.43 7.14 -10.67
C ASN A 37 -9.09 7.51 -9.33
N PRO A 38 -9.14 8.79 -8.94
CA PRO A 38 -9.75 9.21 -7.68
C PRO A 38 -11.27 8.98 -7.63
N ALA A 39 -11.92 8.77 -8.78
CA ALA A 39 -13.34 8.39 -8.86
C ALA A 39 -13.58 6.89 -8.64
N GLU A 40 -12.52 6.09 -8.51
CA GLU A 40 -12.57 4.63 -8.35
C GLU A 40 -11.92 4.16 -7.03
N PRO A 41 -12.44 4.58 -5.85
CA PRO A 41 -12.03 4.00 -4.59
C PRO A 41 -12.61 2.59 -4.48
N VAL A 42 -11.78 1.61 -4.15
CA VAL A 42 -12.16 0.18 -4.23
C VAL A 42 -12.01 -0.58 -2.92
N GLY A 43 -11.50 0.07 -1.88
CA GLY A 43 -11.31 -0.56 -0.58
C GLY A 43 -10.54 0.32 0.39
N THR A 44 -9.94 -0.31 1.40
CA THR A 44 -9.19 0.37 2.45
C THR A 44 -7.89 -0.35 2.77
N TRP A 45 -6.86 0.40 3.11
CA TRP A 45 -5.61 -0.15 3.63
C TRP A 45 -5.73 -0.35 5.14
N LEU A 46 -5.51 -1.59 5.59
CA LEU A 46 -5.55 -1.98 7.00
C LEU A 46 -4.20 -1.72 7.66
N GLU A 47 -3.13 -1.99 6.93
CA GLU A 47 -1.76 -1.77 7.38
C GLU A 47 -0.90 -1.25 6.23
N ILE A 48 -0.12 -0.23 6.50
CA ILE A 48 0.94 0.27 5.62
C ILE A 48 2.17 0.51 6.50
N ARG A 49 3.27 -0.12 6.19
CA ARG A 49 4.53 0.07 6.92
C ARG A 49 5.75 -0.11 6.03
N GLU A 50 6.83 0.55 6.39
CA GLU A 50 8.12 0.27 5.78
C GLU A 50 8.71 -1.02 6.35
N THR A 51 9.36 -1.78 5.48
CA THR A 51 10.17 -2.95 5.81
C THR A 51 11.57 -2.76 5.26
N ALA A 52 12.48 -3.68 5.52
CA ALA A 52 13.82 -3.65 4.91
C ALA A 52 13.78 -3.72 3.37
N ARG A 53 12.72 -4.26 2.79
CA ARG A 53 12.57 -4.43 1.32
C ARG A 53 11.85 -3.28 0.65
N GLY A 54 10.96 -2.59 1.35
CA GLY A 54 10.11 -1.56 0.77
C GLY A 54 8.85 -1.31 1.58
N LEU A 55 7.84 -0.75 0.93
CA LEU A 55 6.55 -0.49 1.52
C LEU A 55 5.69 -1.76 1.47
N TYR A 56 5.41 -2.32 2.64
CA TYR A 56 4.45 -3.41 2.80
C TYR A 56 3.05 -2.84 3.00
N VAL A 57 2.06 -3.47 2.39
CA VAL A 57 0.66 -3.08 2.52
C VAL A 57 -0.22 -4.31 2.70
N LEU A 58 -1.22 -4.18 3.57
CA LEU A 58 -2.33 -5.11 3.73
C LEU A 58 -3.62 -4.32 3.55
N GLY A 59 -4.44 -4.73 2.61
CA GLY A 59 -5.68 -4.04 2.28
C GLY A 59 -6.88 -4.97 2.21
N ARG A 60 -8.05 -4.37 2.22
CA ARG A 60 -9.33 -5.05 2.03
C ARG A 60 -10.13 -4.36 0.95
N LEU A 61 -10.46 -5.10 -0.11
CA LEU A 61 -11.39 -4.65 -1.13
C LEU A 61 -12.82 -4.58 -0.56
N ASP A 62 -13.54 -3.54 -0.92
CA ASP A 62 -14.94 -3.40 -0.55
C ASP A 62 -15.82 -4.14 -1.58
N LYS A 63 -16.33 -5.29 -1.18
CA LYS A 63 -17.21 -6.11 -2.03
C LYS A 63 -18.62 -5.53 -2.21
N ASN A 64 -19.00 -4.49 -1.48
CA ASN A 64 -20.22 -3.73 -1.71
C ASN A 64 -20.07 -2.75 -2.88
N VAL A 65 -18.85 -2.45 -3.29
CA VAL A 65 -18.54 -1.68 -4.49
C VAL A 65 -18.37 -2.64 -5.67
N GLN A 66 -19.03 -2.36 -6.80
CA GLN A 66 -18.96 -3.22 -7.98
C GLN A 66 -17.51 -3.45 -8.43
N ARG A 67 -16.74 -2.39 -8.59
CA ARG A 67 -15.32 -2.48 -8.97
C ARG A 67 -14.49 -3.28 -7.96
N GLY A 68 -14.80 -3.18 -6.68
CA GLY A 68 -14.14 -3.98 -5.63
C GLY A 68 -14.36 -5.49 -5.82
N ARG A 69 -15.58 -5.92 -6.19
CA ARG A 69 -15.87 -7.34 -6.52
C ARG A 69 -15.14 -7.80 -7.77
N GLU A 70 -15.16 -6.98 -8.81
CA GLU A 70 -14.47 -7.28 -10.08
C GLU A 70 -12.96 -7.42 -9.87
N LEU A 71 -12.35 -6.51 -9.12
CA LEU A 71 -10.92 -6.55 -8.80
C LEU A 71 -10.56 -7.75 -7.93
N PHE A 72 -11.42 -8.12 -6.97
CA PHE A 72 -11.17 -9.32 -6.17
C PHE A 72 -11.09 -10.57 -7.05
N SER A 73 -12.04 -10.72 -7.97
CA SER A 73 -12.04 -11.83 -8.94
C SER A 73 -10.81 -11.83 -9.85
N LEU A 74 -10.40 -10.65 -10.34
CA LEU A 74 -9.21 -10.51 -11.18
C LEU A 74 -7.91 -10.82 -10.42
N LEU A 75 -7.84 -10.43 -9.14
CA LEU A 75 -6.70 -10.77 -8.29
C LEU A 75 -6.62 -12.28 -8.02
N GLU A 76 -7.76 -12.93 -7.75
CA GLU A 76 -7.79 -14.40 -7.54
C GLU A 76 -7.38 -15.16 -8.80
N SER A 77 -7.80 -14.70 -9.97
CA SER A 77 -7.46 -15.33 -11.26
C SER A 77 -6.08 -14.94 -11.81
N GLY A 78 -5.39 -13.98 -11.18
CA GLY A 78 -4.13 -13.46 -11.68
C GLY A 78 -4.28 -12.49 -12.88
N GLY A 79 -5.50 -12.04 -13.18
CA GLY A 79 -5.76 -11.09 -14.27
C GLY A 79 -5.23 -9.68 -13.99
N ILE A 80 -5.04 -9.34 -12.72
CA ILE A 80 -4.35 -8.14 -12.25
C ILE A 80 -3.60 -8.45 -10.95
N ASP A 81 -2.42 -7.89 -10.77
CA ASP A 81 -1.61 -8.07 -9.56
C ASP A 81 -0.71 -6.87 -9.23
N GLY A 82 -0.66 -5.87 -10.10
CA GLY A 82 0.23 -4.72 -9.96
C GLY A 82 -0.21 -3.76 -8.85
N LEU A 83 0.77 -3.21 -8.15
CA LEU A 83 0.59 -2.12 -7.19
C LEU A 83 1.40 -0.90 -7.64
N SER A 84 0.83 0.27 -7.53
CA SER A 84 1.50 1.53 -7.83
C SER A 84 1.14 2.59 -6.80
N ILE A 85 2.08 3.45 -6.46
CA ILE A 85 1.88 4.53 -5.48
C ILE A 85 1.61 5.86 -6.17
N GLY A 86 0.70 6.64 -5.61
CA GLY A 86 0.49 8.05 -5.95
C GLY A 86 0.94 8.93 -4.80
N PHE A 87 1.87 9.84 -5.07
CA PHE A 87 2.51 10.66 -4.05
C PHE A 87 2.94 12.02 -4.60
N ARG A 88 3.20 12.94 -3.70
CA ARG A 88 3.90 14.18 -3.96
C ARG A 88 5.32 14.09 -3.41
N THR A 89 6.31 14.46 -4.20
CA THR A 89 7.70 14.55 -3.73
C THR A 89 7.85 15.73 -2.76
N VAL A 90 8.38 15.44 -1.57
CA VAL A 90 8.71 16.46 -0.54
C VAL A 90 10.20 16.77 -0.57
N ALA A 91 11.05 15.73 -0.64
CA ALA A 91 12.49 15.86 -0.77
C ALA A 91 13.07 14.79 -1.70
N ALA A 92 13.93 15.21 -2.60
CA ALA A 92 14.61 14.33 -3.54
C ALA A 92 16.03 14.83 -3.81
N LYS A 93 16.91 13.91 -4.24
CA LYS A 93 18.27 14.21 -4.65
C LYS A 93 18.57 13.56 -6.00
N ALA A 94 19.15 14.32 -6.92
CA ALA A 94 19.63 13.78 -8.17
C ALA A 94 20.84 12.87 -7.95
N ASP A 95 20.81 11.69 -8.53
CA ASP A 95 21.95 10.80 -8.61
C ASP A 95 22.45 10.77 -10.06
N ARG A 96 23.55 11.47 -10.31
CA ARG A 96 24.13 11.62 -11.66
C ARG A 96 24.81 10.35 -12.16
N ILE A 97 25.24 9.48 -11.25
CA ILE A 97 25.97 8.24 -11.61
C ILE A 97 24.98 7.25 -12.23
N VAL A 98 23.86 7.00 -11.55
CA VAL A 98 22.82 6.08 -12.04
C VAL A 98 21.73 6.79 -12.85
N LYS A 99 21.88 8.09 -13.08
CA LYS A 99 20.90 8.94 -13.81
C LYS A 99 19.47 8.73 -13.28
N ALA A 100 19.31 8.85 -11.98
CA ALA A 100 18.05 8.65 -11.29
C ALA A 100 17.80 9.78 -10.29
N ARG A 101 16.56 9.88 -9.81
CA ARG A 101 16.18 10.77 -8.72
C ARG A 101 15.89 9.91 -7.48
N ARG A 102 16.67 10.12 -6.42
CA ARG A 102 16.45 9.45 -5.13
C ARG A 102 15.39 10.22 -4.34
N LEU A 103 14.27 9.57 -4.06
CA LEU A 103 13.19 10.12 -3.27
C LEU A 103 13.47 9.89 -1.79
N LEU A 104 13.72 10.96 -1.05
CA LEU A 104 14.09 10.92 0.37
C LEU A 104 12.89 11.12 1.29
N ASN A 105 11.88 11.87 0.84
CA ASN A 105 10.62 12.09 1.55
C ASN A 105 9.50 12.32 0.54
N VAL A 106 8.40 11.60 0.72
CA VAL A 106 7.21 11.69 -0.12
C VAL A 106 5.95 11.80 0.72
N ASP A 107 4.98 12.57 0.26
CA ASP A 107 3.63 12.61 0.80
C ASP A 107 2.78 11.60 0.03
N LEU A 108 2.53 10.44 0.66
CA LEU A 108 1.81 9.31 0.07
C LEU A 108 0.30 9.56 0.12
N TRP A 109 -0.35 9.66 -1.03
CA TRP A 109 -1.78 9.94 -1.12
C TRP A 109 -2.62 8.70 -1.32
N GLU A 110 -2.15 7.79 -2.18
CA GLU A 110 -2.88 6.60 -2.55
C GLU A 110 -1.94 5.45 -2.94
N ILE A 111 -2.48 4.26 -2.92
CA ILE A 111 -1.87 3.07 -3.50
C ILE A 111 -2.96 2.42 -4.34
N SER A 112 -2.68 2.23 -5.62
CA SER A 112 -3.61 1.69 -6.59
C SER A 112 -3.30 0.25 -6.98
N LEU A 113 -4.38 -0.50 -7.24
CA LEU A 113 -4.31 -1.69 -8.07
C LEU A 113 -4.22 -1.25 -9.53
N VAL A 114 -3.21 -1.73 -10.24
CA VAL A 114 -2.93 -1.33 -11.63
C VAL A 114 -2.58 -2.54 -12.50
N THR A 115 -2.88 -2.43 -13.78
CA THR A 115 -2.50 -3.45 -14.77
C THR A 115 -0.99 -3.42 -15.01
N PHE A 116 -0.41 -2.23 -15.12
CA PHE A 116 1.01 -2.02 -15.39
C PHE A 116 1.66 -1.19 -14.28
N PRO A 117 2.26 -1.83 -13.28
CA PRO A 117 2.91 -1.10 -12.18
C PRO A 117 4.17 -0.38 -12.70
N MET A 118 4.39 0.83 -12.20
CA MET A 118 5.57 1.63 -12.53
C MET A 118 6.89 0.94 -12.11
N LEU A 119 6.82 0.12 -11.07
CA LEU A 119 7.91 -0.75 -10.62
C LEU A 119 7.46 -2.21 -10.75
N ASP A 120 8.09 -2.97 -11.64
CA ASP A 120 7.70 -4.36 -11.96
C ASP A 120 7.58 -5.30 -10.76
N GLY A 121 8.42 -5.12 -9.75
CA GLY A 121 8.40 -5.93 -8.53
C GLY A 121 7.30 -5.56 -7.52
N ALA A 122 6.51 -4.50 -7.78
CA ALA A 122 5.43 -4.08 -6.89
C ALA A 122 4.15 -4.86 -7.20
N ARG A 123 4.02 -6.04 -6.58
CA ARG A 123 2.94 -6.99 -6.86
C ARG A 123 2.19 -7.42 -5.60
N VAL A 124 0.92 -7.78 -5.79
CA VAL A 124 0.14 -8.48 -4.78
C VAL A 124 0.67 -9.89 -4.66
N SER A 125 1.08 -10.30 -3.47
CA SER A 125 1.68 -11.63 -3.22
C SER A 125 0.70 -12.65 -2.67
N ASN A 126 -0.42 -12.19 -2.10
CA ASN A 126 -1.42 -13.07 -1.50
C ASN A 126 -2.83 -12.45 -1.61
N VAL A 127 -3.78 -13.27 -2.02
CA VAL A 127 -5.21 -12.92 -2.07
C VAL A 127 -5.97 -13.97 -1.26
N SER A 128 -6.79 -13.54 -0.30
CA SER A 128 -7.57 -14.46 0.54
C SER A 128 -8.97 -13.92 0.80
N SER A 129 -9.96 -14.76 0.60
CA SER A 129 -11.33 -14.50 1.04
C SER A 129 -11.50 -14.61 2.56
N ALA A 130 -10.54 -15.26 3.26
CA ALA A 130 -10.54 -15.50 4.70
C ALA A 130 -9.91 -14.37 5.53
N SER A 131 -9.48 -13.28 4.92
CA SER A 131 -8.80 -12.14 5.60
C SER A 131 -9.63 -11.48 6.71
N ARG A 132 -10.91 -11.76 6.80
CA ARG A 132 -11.77 -11.30 7.91
C ARG A 132 -11.38 -11.97 9.23
N ALA A 133 -11.04 -13.27 9.21
CA ALA A 133 -10.67 -14.02 10.40
C ALA A 133 -9.29 -13.64 10.96
N LEU A 134 -8.34 -13.25 10.11
CA LEU A 134 -7.00 -12.81 10.53
C LEU A 134 -7.03 -11.40 11.14
N ALA A 135 -7.79 -10.48 10.56
CA ALA A 135 -7.94 -9.13 11.10
C ALA A 135 -8.64 -9.18 12.47
N ASP A 136 -9.73 -9.96 12.59
CA ASP A 136 -10.47 -10.14 13.85
C ASP A 136 -9.59 -10.80 14.92
N SER A 137 -8.68 -11.71 14.57
CA SER A 137 -7.74 -12.35 15.50
C SER A 137 -6.61 -11.43 15.98
N LEU A 138 -6.17 -10.49 15.16
CA LEU A 138 -5.15 -9.51 15.52
C LEU A 138 -5.70 -8.40 16.44
N PHE A 139 -6.98 -8.07 16.30
CA PHE A 139 -7.66 -7.06 17.14
C PHE A 139 -8.38 -7.64 18.36
N ALA A 140 -8.61 -8.96 18.43
CA ALA A 140 -9.25 -9.63 19.55
C ALA A 140 -8.34 -9.85 20.79
N LYS A 141 -7.06 -9.48 20.74
CA LYS A 141 -6.15 -9.52 21.90
C LYS A 141 -6.01 -8.16 22.58
N GLY A 142 -7.14 -7.56 22.95
CA GLY A 142 -7.17 -6.54 23.99
C GLY A 142 -7.16 -7.21 25.37
N PRO A 143 -6.51 -6.62 26.41
CA PRO A 143 -6.45 -7.23 27.73
C PRO A 143 -7.85 -7.31 28.35
N THR A 144 -8.26 -8.51 28.74
CA THR A 144 -9.45 -8.75 29.56
C THR A 144 -9.33 -7.96 30.87
N PRO A 145 -10.32 -7.13 31.24
CA PRO A 145 -10.30 -6.49 32.55
C PRO A 145 -10.49 -7.56 33.63
N LYS A 146 -9.53 -7.63 34.57
CA LYS A 146 -9.64 -8.45 35.78
C LYS A 146 -10.87 -7.96 36.56
N ARG A 147 -11.86 -8.83 36.71
CA ARG A 147 -12.93 -8.63 37.69
C ARG A 147 -12.29 -8.69 39.08
N THR A 148 -12.22 -7.58 39.75
CA THR A 148 -12.02 -7.52 41.21
C THR A 148 -13.36 -7.84 41.87
N ASN A 149 -13.44 -9.00 42.48
CA ASN A 149 -14.48 -9.29 43.48
C ASN A 149 -14.12 -8.56 44.78
N ALA A 150 -14.99 -7.67 45.18
CA ALA A 150 -15.12 -7.23 46.56
C ALA A 150 -16.37 -7.85 47.15
#